data_aed6a36e64936759783d8b05dc1ae9af
#
_entry.id   aed6a36e64936759783d8b05dc1ae9af
#
_cell.length_a   1.000
_cell.length_b   1.000
_cell.length_c   1.000
_cell.angle_alpha   90.00
_cell.angle_beta   90.00
_cell.angle_gamma   90.00
#
_symmetry.space_group_name_H-M   'P 1'
#
loop_
_entity.id
_entity.type
_entity.pdbx_description
1 polymer ?
#
loop_
_entity_poly.entity_id
_entity_poly.type
_entity_poly.pdbx_seq_one_letter_code
_entity_poly.pdbx_strand_id
1 'polypeptide(L)'
;MSDPVVVPRAIVAGHGDFANGLISAVEVITGRRGVLVAVSGRDLSGSNIENLIRRTVEETGVRVVFTDLQAGSCTMSARRVFRDTADAVLIAGVNLPMLIDFVFADQVPAPEAARRAFERGRSAMCVIGEGK
;
A
#
# COMPACT_ATOMS: atom_id res chain seq x y z
N MET A 1 -24.59 18.14 7.94
CA MET A 1 -23.91 17.65 6.74
C MET A 1 -22.85 16.61 7.12
N SER A 2 -22.94 15.46 6.52
CA SER A 2 -21.99 14.39 6.83
C SER A 2 -20.72 14.56 6.02
N ASP A 3 -19.61 14.06 6.57
CA ASP A 3 -18.35 14.03 5.84
C ASP A 3 -18.46 13.10 4.65
N PRO A 4 -17.69 13.37 3.58
CA PRO A 4 -17.67 12.44 2.44
C PRO A 4 -17.15 11.07 2.89
N VAL A 5 -17.75 10.03 2.35
CA VAL A 5 -17.29 8.67 2.59
C VAL A 5 -15.97 8.48 1.83
N VAL A 6 -14.92 8.11 2.56
CA VAL A 6 -13.63 7.82 1.95
C VAL A 6 -13.61 6.35 1.58
N VAL A 7 -13.37 6.08 0.30
CA VAL A 7 -13.25 4.72 -0.21
C VAL A 7 -11.77 4.33 -0.21
N PRO A 8 -11.41 3.20 0.38
CA PRO A 8 -10.02 2.75 0.34
C PRO A 8 -9.55 2.55 -1.11
N ARG A 9 -8.32 2.95 -1.38
CA ARG A 9 -7.74 2.85 -2.72
C ARG A 9 -6.63 1.84 -2.81
N ALA A 10 -6.04 1.45 -1.67
CA ALA A 10 -4.94 0.49 -1.67
C ALA A 10 -4.81 -0.20 -0.33
N ILE A 11 -4.21 -1.38 -0.36
CA ILE A 11 -3.79 -2.10 0.83
C ILE A 11 -2.30 -1.86 1.03
N VAL A 12 -1.89 -1.71 2.30
CA VAL A 12 -0.49 -1.77 2.69
C VAL A 12 -0.33 -3.01 3.56
N ALA A 13 0.54 -3.92 3.16
CA ALA A 13 0.74 -5.19 3.87
C ALA A 13 2.21 -5.36 4.24
N GLY A 14 2.47 -5.89 5.42
CA GLY A 14 3.84 -6.08 5.86
C GLY A 14 3.94 -6.84 7.17
N HIS A 15 5.18 -7.11 7.55
CA HIS A 15 5.50 -7.84 8.78
C HIS A 15 5.32 -6.94 10.01
N GLY A 16 4.98 -7.56 11.14
CA GLY A 16 4.84 -6.84 12.39
C GLY A 16 3.90 -5.65 12.26
N ASP A 17 4.32 -4.52 12.77
CA ASP A 17 3.52 -3.29 12.75
C ASP A 17 3.84 -2.38 11.57
N PHE A 18 4.55 -2.88 10.57
CA PHE A 18 4.99 -2.09 9.42
C PHE A 18 3.82 -1.36 8.74
N ALA A 19 2.76 -2.09 8.41
CA ALA A 19 1.64 -1.51 7.68
C ALA A 19 0.95 -0.42 8.50
N ASN A 20 0.64 -0.71 9.75
CA ASN A 20 -0.03 0.25 10.63
C ASN A 20 0.84 1.48 10.89
N GLY A 21 2.13 1.28 11.11
CA GLY A 21 3.05 2.38 11.37
C GLY A 21 3.23 3.27 10.15
N LEU A 22 3.36 2.67 8.99
CA LEU A 22 3.52 3.43 7.76
C LEU A 22 2.27 4.25 7.44
N ILE A 23 1.09 3.63 7.57
CA ILE A 23 -0.18 4.34 7.37
C ILE A 23 -0.34 5.46 8.37
N SER A 24 0.01 5.22 9.63
CA SER A 24 -0.06 6.25 10.67
C SER A 24 0.77 7.48 10.27
N ALA A 25 1.99 7.27 9.78
CA ALA A 25 2.84 8.36 9.36
C ALA A 25 2.24 9.12 8.18
N VAL A 26 1.68 8.40 7.21
CA VAL A 26 1.03 9.04 6.05
C VAL A 26 -0.12 9.92 6.51
N GLU A 27 -0.95 9.42 7.42
CA GLU A 27 -2.11 10.16 7.90
C GLU A 27 -1.70 11.43 8.65
N VAL A 28 -0.67 11.34 9.48
CA VAL A 28 -0.16 12.51 10.20
C VAL A 28 0.36 13.57 9.24
N ILE A 29 1.10 13.15 8.23
CA ILE A 29 1.74 14.08 7.30
C ILE A 29 0.73 14.70 6.33
N THR A 30 -0.20 13.89 5.81
CA THR A 30 -1.11 14.34 4.75
C THR A 30 -2.44 14.85 5.27
N GLY A 31 -2.83 14.47 6.48
CA GLY A 31 -4.16 14.74 7.02
C GLY A 31 -5.25 13.91 6.37
N ARG A 32 -4.93 12.99 5.48
CA ARG A 32 -5.91 12.17 4.77
C ARG A 32 -5.98 10.79 5.39
N ARG A 33 -7.19 10.37 5.74
CA ARG A 33 -7.44 9.10 6.43
C ARG A 33 -8.34 8.21 5.59
N GLY A 34 -8.22 6.90 5.79
CA GLY A 34 -9.12 5.93 5.16
C GLY A 34 -8.78 5.57 3.73
N VAL A 35 -7.75 6.17 3.14
CA VAL A 35 -7.32 5.87 1.76
C VAL A 35 -6.59 4.53 1.71
N LEU A 36 -5.87 4.18 2.77
CA LEU A 36 -5.04 2.98 2.84
C LEU A 36 -5.58 2.05 3.91
N VAL A 37 -5.60 0.75 3.60
CA VAL A 37 -6.04 -0.29 4.54
C VAL A 37 -4.84 -1.13 4.92
N ALA A 38 -4.63 -1.32 6.23
CA ALA A 38 -3.51 -2.13 6.72
C ALA A 38 -3.87 -3.61 6.73
N VAL A 39 -2.94 -4.43 6.26
CA VAL A 39 -2.98 -5.88 6.47
C VAL A 39 -1.67 -6.24 7.15
N SER A 40 -1.77 -6.60 8.42
CA SER A 40 -0.60 -6.97 9.21
C SER A 40 -0.37 -8.47 9.11
N GLY A 41 0.89 -8.84 8.86
CA GLY A 41 1.29 -10.24 8.88
C GLY A 41 1.59 -10.77 10.27
N ARG A 42 1.32 -9.96 11.29
CA ARG A 42 1.62 -10.35 12.67
C ARG A 42 0.75 -11.55 13.06
N ASP A 43 1.39 -12.57 13.59
CA ASP A 43 0.75 -13.79 14.10
C ASP A 43 -0.08 -14.55 13.05
N LEU A 44 0.15 -14.30 11.76
CA LEU A 44 -0.57 -14.99 10.70
C LEU A 44 0.36 -15.86 9.87
N SER A 45 -0.14 -17.03 9.48
CA SER A 45 0.54 -17.87 8.50
C SER A 45 0.31 -17.31 7.10
N GLY A 46 1.09 -17.78 6.12
CA GLY A 46 0.95 -17.32 4.75
C GLY A 46 -0.45 -17.47 4.18
N SER A 47 -1.12 -18.60 4.48
CA SER A 47 -2.48 -18.81 3.98
C SER A 47 -3.48 -17.86 4.62
N ASN A 48 -3.28 -17.50 5.89
CA ASN A 48 -4.17 -16.56 6.57
C ASN A 48 -3.97 -15.14 6.03
N ILE A 49 -2.73 -14.77 5.71
CA ILE A 49 -2.44 -13.48 5.09
C ILE A 49 -3.13 -13.40 3.72
N GLU A 50 -3.01 -14.43 2.93
CA GLU A 50 -3.66 -14.48 1.62
C GLU A 50 -5.17 -14.33 1.72
N ASN A 51 -5.79 -15.06 2.65
CA ASN A 51 -7.23 -14.99 2.85
C ASN A 51 -7.66 -13.59 3.28
N LEU A 52 -6.87 -12.96 4.15
CA LEU A 52 -7.18 -11.60 4.60
C LEU A 52 -7.06 -10.59 3.46
N ILE A 53 -6.02 -10.69 2.65
CA ILE A 53 -5.86 -9.81 1.49
C ILE A 53 -7.01 -10.02 0.52
N ARG A 54 -7.34 -11.27 0.22
CA ARG A 54 -8.43 -11.60 -0.72
C ARG A 54 -9.76 -11.04 -0.25
N ARG A 55 -10.07 -11.21 1.02
CA ARG A 55 -11.30 -10.70 1.60
C ARG A 55 -11.35 -9.18 1.54
N THR A 56 -10.23 -8.52 1.86
CA THR A 56 -10.15 -7.07 1.81
C THR A 56 -10.34 -6.55 0.40
N VAL A 57 -9.72 -7.22 -0.59
CA VAL A 57 -9.92 -6.86 -2.00
C VAL A 57 -11.39 -7.01 -2.40
N GLU A 58 -12.02 -8.10 -1.99
CA GLU A 58 -13.43 -8.34 -2.31
C GLU A 58 -14.35 -7.31 -1.67
N GLU A 59 -14.07 -6.94 -0.42
CA GLU A 59 -14.91 -5.99 0.31
C GLU A 59 -14.74 -4.55 -0.15
N THR A 60 -13.53 -4.17 -0.56
CA THR A 60 -13.22 -2.77 -0.88
C THR A 60 -13.09 -2.49 -2.37
N GLY A 61 -12.85 -3.51 -3.16
CA GLY A 61 -12.62 -3.34 -4.60
C GLY A 61 -11.27 -2.77 -4.95
N VAL A 62 -10.32 -2.70 -4.01
CA VAL A 62 -9.00 -2.14 -4.31
C VAL A 62 -8.25 -3.00 -5.31
N ARG A 63 -7.43 -2.37 -6.13
CA ARG A 63 -6.61 -3.02 -7.15
C ARG A 63 -5.13 -2.70 -6.97
N VAL A 64 -4.76 -2.17 -5.81
CA VAL A 64 -3.38 -1.81 -5.52
C VAL A 64 -3.02 -2.38 -4.16
N VAL A 65 -1.88 -3.07 -4.10
CA VAL A 65 -1.28 -3.53 -2.85
C VAL A 65 0.17 -3.08 -2.82
N PHE A 66 0.55 -2.43 -1.72
CA PHE A 66 1.94 -2.10 -1.43
C PHE A 66 2.42 -3.05 -0.34
N THR A 67 3.59 -3.64 -0.52
CA THR A 67 4.16 -4.54 0.48
C THR A 67 5.55 -4.07 0.92
N ASP A 68 5.99 -4.65 2.04
CA ASP A 68 7.24 -4.23 2.67
C ASP A 68 8.50 -4.70 1.94
N LEU A 69 8.51 -5.91 1.42
CA LEU A 69 9.71 -6.41 0.72
C LEU A 69 9.34 -7.45 -0.33
N GLN A 70 10.19 -7.53 -1.34
CA GLN A 70 9.92 -8.32 -2.54
C GLN A 70 9.70 -9.81 -2.26
N ALA A 71 10.49 -10.40 -1.37
CA ALA A 71 10.48 -11.83 -1.13
C ALA A 71 9.63 -12.23 0.09
N GLY A 72 8.85 -11.31 0.64
CA GLY A 72 8.09 -11.57 1.85
C GLY A 72 6.79 -12.32 1.59
N SER A 73 6.25 -12.90 2.67
CA SER A 73 4.99 -13.66 2.61
C SER A 73 3.81 -12.79 2.16
N CYS A 74 3.78 -11.53 2.56
CA CYS A 74 2.72 -10.62 2.12
C CYS A 74 2.76 -10.39 0.63
N THR A 75 3.95 -10.24 0.05
CA THR A 75 4.11 -10.05 -1.39
C THR A 75 3.68 -11.28 -2.16
N MET A 76 4.10 -12.46 -1.71
CA MET A 76 3.72 -13.70 -2.39
C MET A 76 2.21 -13.93 -2.31
N SER A 77 1.61 -13.64 -1.16
CA SER A 77 0.16 -13.75 -0.99
C SER A 77 -0.59 -12.79 -1.91
N ALA A 78 -0.15 -11.54 -1.98
CA ALA A 78 -0.79 -10.55 -2.84
C ALA A 78 -0.66 -10.93 -4.32
N ARG A 79 0.47 -11.49 -4.73
CA ARG A 79 0.63 -11.97 -6.10
C ARG A 79 -0.41 -13.03 -6.45
N ARG A 80 -0.66 -13.95 -5.52
CA ARG A 80 -1.67 -14.99 -5.76
C ARG A 80 -3.07 -14.40 -5.86
N VAL A 81 -3.39 -13.44 -4.99
CA VAL A 81 -4.71 -12.80 -5.02
C VAL A 81 -4.92 -12.05 -6.35
N PHE A 82 -3.88 -11.36 -6.83
CA PHE A 82 -4.00 -10.53 -8.03
C PHE A 82 -3.79 -11.29 -9.34
N ARG A 83 -3.48 -12.59 -9.28
CA ARG A 83 -3.21 -13.37 -10.49
C ARG A 83 -4.32 -13.25 -11.53
N ASP A 84 -5.56 -13.26 -11.05
CA ASP A 84 -6.73 -13.25 -11.92
C ASP A 84 -7.48 -11.90 -11.90
N THR A 85 -6.83 -10.86 -11.37
CA THR A 85 -7.47 -9.56 -11.26
C THR A 85 -6.91 -8.63 -12.33
N ALA A 86 -7.79 -8.17 -13.22
CA ALA A 86 -7.39 -7.26 -14.29
C ALA A 86 -6.99 -5.91 -13.71
N ASP A 87 -5.96 -5.31 -14.29
CA ASP A 87 -5.51 -3.96 -13.96
C ASP A 87 -5.13 -3.79 -12.48
N ALA A 88 -4.58 -4.83 -11.89
CA ALA A 88 -4.09 -4.78 -10.51
C ALA A 88 -2.60 -4.47 -10.50
N VAL A 89 -2.17 -3.71 -9.49
CA VAL A 89 -0.77 -3.31 -9.33
C VAL A 89 -0.28 -3.73 -7.93
N LEU A 90 0.82 -4.45 -7.91
CA LEU A 90 1.48 -4.85 -6.68
C LEU A 90 2.87 -4.23 -6.67
N ILE A 91 3.16 -3.45 -5.64
CA ILE A 91 4.46 -2.81 -5.48
C ILE A 91 5.10 -3.29 -4.18
N ALA A 92 6.27 -3.91 -4.30
CA ALA A 92 7.03 -4.39 -3.15
C ALA A 92 8.15 -3.41 -2.83
N GLY A 93 8.47 -3.28 -1.54
CA GLY A 93 9.50 -2.36 -1.09
C GLY A 93 9.01 -0.93 -0.93
N VAL A 94 7.76 -0.79 -0.49
CA VAL A 94 7.12 0.51 -0.34
C VAL A 94 7.86 1.39 0.67
N ASN A 95 7.88 2.69 0.42
CA ASN A 95 8.42 3.67 1.36
C ASN A 95 7.42 4.80 1.56
N LEU A 96 7.70 5.63 2.55
CA LEU A 96 6.80 6.70 2.94
C LEU A 96 6.56 7.74 1.83
N PRO A 97 7.59 8.23 1.12
CA PRO A 97 7.36 9.17 0.02
C PRO A 97 6.43 8.62 -1.05
N MET A 98 6.52 7.32 -1.33
CA MET A 98 5.65 6.67 -2.30
C MET A 98 4.19 6.77 -1.90
N LEU A 99 3.88 6.45 -0.64
CA LEU A 99 2.51 6.49 -0.15
C LEU A 99 1.97 7.91 -0.06
N ILE A 100 2.80 8.87 0.30
CA ILE A 100 2.38 10.28 0.32
C ILE A 100 1.96 10.71 -1.08
N ASP A 101 2.77 10.39 -2.09
CA ASP A 101 2.44 10.71 -3.47
C ASP A 101 1.15 10.02 -3.92
N PHE A 102 1.02 8.74 -3.58
CA PHE A 102 -0.17 7.97 -3.95
C PHE A 102 -1.45 8.58 -3.36
N VAL A 103 -1.41 8.94 -2.08
CA VAL A 103 -2.58 9.47 -1.37
C VAL A 103 -3.02 10.81 -1.98
N PHE A 104 -2.08 11.64 -2.41
CA PHE A 104 -2.42 12.91 -3.04
C PHE A 104 -2.85 12.77 -4.50
N ALA A 105 -2.58 11.64 -5.14
CA ALA A 105 -2.92 11.42 -6.55
C ALA A 105 -4.35 10.87 -6.68
N ASP A 106 -5.32 11.56 -6.09
CA ASP A 106 -6.70 11.10 -6.04
C ASP A 106 -7.52 11.45 -7.29
N GLN A 107 -6.91 12.14 -8.24
CA GLN A 107 -7.58 12.55 -9.48
C GLN A 107 -7.44 11.52 -10.60
N VAL A 108 -6.64 10.48 -10.40
CA VAL A 108 -6.43 9.45 -11.42
C VAL A 108 -6.79 8.08 -10.82
N PRO A 109 -7.07 7.07 -11.67
CA PRO A 109 -7.35 5.72 -11.16
C PRO A 109 -6.21 5.20 -10.28
N ALA A 110 -6.55 4.41 -9.27
CA ALA A 110 -5.57 3.94 -8.30
C ALA A 110 -4.39 3.17 -8.93
N PRO A 111 -4.59 2.28 -9.92
CA PRO A 111 -3.44 1.62 -10.53
C PRO A 111 -2.47 2.58 -11.20
N GLU A 112 -2.99 3.61 -11.88
CA GLU A 112 -2.14 4.64 -12.49
C GLU A 112 -1.41 5.46 -11.41
N ALA A 113 -2.14 5.86 -10.37
CA ALA A 113 -1.55 6.59 -9.25
C ALA A 113 -0.42 5.77 -8.61
N ALA A 114 -0.60 4.46 -8.49
CA ALA A 114 0.41 3.58 -7.91
C ALA A 114 1.68 3.51 -8.77
N ARG A 115 1.52 3.43 -10.08
CA ARG A 115 2.68 3.39 -10.99
C ARG A 115 3.47 4.69 -10.93
N ARG A 116 2.78 5.82 -10.85
CA ARG A 116 3.43 7.13 -10.70
C ARG A 116 4.11 7.24 -9.33
N ALA A 117 3.43 6.79 -8.30
CA ALA A 117 3.97 6.81 -6.93
C ALA A 117 5.23 5.94 -6.83
N PHE A 118 5.27 4.82 -7.53
CA PHE A 118 6.44 3.95 -7.55
C PHE A 118 7.67 4.74 -8.04
N GLU A 119 7.55 5.48 -9.12
CA GLU A 119 8.67 6.27 -9.63
C GLU A 119 9.10 7.34 -8.64
N ARG A 120 8.14 8.01 -8.00
CA ARG A 120 8.45 9.02 -6.97
C ARG A 120 9.15 8.41 -5.76
N GLY A 121 8.63 7.30 -5.26
CA GLY A 121 9.20 6.65 -4.08
C GLY A 121 10.59 6.12 -4.35
N ARG A 122 10.79 5.56 -5.52
CA ARG A 122 12.07 5.03 -5.94
C ARG A 122 13.15 6.11 -6.00
N SER A 123 12.81 7.29 -6.50
CA SER A 123 13.77 8.38 -6.66
C SER A 123 13.90 9.27 -5.41
N ALA A 124 13.09 9.03 -4.39
CA ALA A 124 13.11 9.84 -3.17
C ALA A 124 14.21 9.43 -2.18
N MET A 125 14.80 8.26 -2.37
CA MET A 125 15.90 7.83 -1.52
C MET A 125 17.15 8.64 -1.84
N CYS A 126 17.80 9.14 -0.81
CA CYS A 126 19.00 9.94 -0.99
C CYS A 126 19.94 9.79 0.19
N VAL A 127 21.22 10.04 -0.05
CA VAL A 127 22.21 10.12 1.01
C VAL A 127 22.48 11.59 1.27
N ILE A 128 22.18 12.03 2.48
CA ILE A 128 22.34 13.42 2.87
C ILE A 128 23.64 13.55 3.67
N GLY A 129 24.41 14.61 3.40
CA GLY A 129 25.68 14.82 4.09
C GLY A 129 26.87 14.16 3.43
N GLU A 130 26.70 13.64 2.24
CA GLU A 130 27.73 12.96 1.48
C GLU A 130 28.71 13.92 0.81
N GLY A 131 28.39 15.10 0.73
CA GLY A 131 29.13 16.03 -0.03
C GLY A 131 30.55 16.19 0.34
N LYS A 132 31.15 16.24 -0.17
CA LYS A 132 32.28 16.47 0.29
C LYS A 132 32.68 17.44 0.04
#